data_0a57bcb2ee4c953233d79bf81a8740e2
#
_entry.id   0a57bcb2ee4c953233d79bf81a8740e2
#
_cell.length_a   1.000
_cell.length_b   1.000
_cell.length_c   1.000
_cell.angle_alpha   90.00
_cell.angle_beta   90.00
_cell.angle_gamma   90.00
#
_symmetry.space_group_name_H-M   'P 1'
#
loop_
_entity.id
_entity.type
_entity.pdbx_description
1 polymer ?
#
loop_
_entity_poly.entity_id
_entity_poly.type
_entity_poly.pdbx_seq_one_letter_code
_entity_poly.pdbx_strand_id
1 'polypeptide(L)'
;MLTMSQINHIKDLSNCGYRISEISKKTGADPKTIRKYLAQDDFSPQPPVIQEKPSKLDPFKPIIQEWLDEDKKHWRKQHHTAQRVYERLVAEHGYTGSYSIVQRYMKKCRSIQTEKANLELIWDPGPAQVDFGEADFYETGKLCRKKYLTVSFPYSNDGYSQVFGGETAECVCQGLQDIFEFIGGVPPLLIFDNATGVGRRIGDAIHESELFSRFRAHYHFRVRFCNPYSGWEKGNVERKVDYNRANLFVPVPHFNEIEKYNRKLLARHEKKASELHYKKQIPIRELFEEDRKALLMLPPKRFDVCRYEWLKADGYGKVCMDGKHFYSTRPENANKQVLVGIRAHTVDILTEGGQVVTTHRRAYGDNRTDISDYSTTLAVLMKNSGAWGNSGLRRETPDALRAYMDAQPKEKLKDCLRIMNELTSQYGFQAAASAMEMACTRGSINICDASVLAARITGYGIYTPPEAGPSLAVYDDMFLKEGGTVS
;
A
#
# COMPACT_ATOMS: atom_id res chain seq x y z
N MET A 1 7.62 17.40 -51.97
CA MET A 1 6.71 16.46 -52.66
C MET A 1 5.41 17.20 -52.79
N LEU A 2 4.71 17.17 -53.92
CA LEU A 2 3.40 17.83 -54.08
C LEU A 2 2.34 17.05 -53.31
N THR A 3 1.33 17.73 -52.77
CA THR A 3 0.17 17.12 -52.18
C THR A 3 -0.75 16.53 -53.24
N MET A 4 -1.60 15.54 -52.88
CA MET A 4 -2.55 14.95 -53.83
C MET A 4 -3.49 16.00 -54.43
N SER A 5 -3.89 17.03 -53.70
CA SER A 5 -4.71 18.14 -54.21
C SER A 5 -3.95 18.94 -55.29
N GLN A 6 -2.65 19.20 -55.09
CA GLN A 6 -1.84 19.89 -56.12
C GLN A 6 -1.61 19.02 -57.36
N ILE A 7 -1.47 17.71 -57.20
CA ILE A 7 -1.33 16.75 -58.29
C ILE A 7 -2.63 16.69 -59.12
N ASN A 8 -3.77 16.59 -58.45
CA ASN A 8 -5.08 16.61 -59.08
C ASN A 8 -5.30 17.91 -59.90
N HIS A 9 -4.96 19.05 -59.32
CA HIS A 9 -5.04 20.34 -60.00
C HIS A 9 -4.13 20.42 -61.24
N ILE A 10 -2.92 19.82 -61.20
CA ILE A 10 -2.04 19.71 -62.36
C ILE A 10 -2.67 18.84 -63.46
N LYS A 11 -3.29 17.70 -63.09
CA LYS A 11 -3.96 16.79 -64.03
C LYS A 11 -5.19 17.48 -64.66
N ASP A 12 -5.97 18.18 -63.86
CA ASP A 12 -7.14 18.93 -64.34
C ASP A 12 -6.76 19.99 -65.37
N LEU A 13 -5.69 20.79 -65.08
CA LEU A 13 -5.19 21.77 -66.03
C LEU A 13 -4.67 21.11 -67.31
N SER A 14 -3.99 19.96 -67.22
CA SER A 14 -3.57 19.21 -68.41
C SER A 14 -4.74 18.70 -69.24
N ASN A 15 -5.79 18.18 -68.58
CA ASN A 15 -7.03 17.73 -69.24
C ASN A 15 -7.78 18.88 -69.93
N CYS A 16 -7.66 20.10 -69.39
CA CYS A 16 -8.17 21.34 -70.01
C CYS A 16 -7.33 21.84 -71.16
N GLY A 17 -6.28 21.11 -71.58
CA GLY A 17 -5.46 21.43 -72.75
C GLY A 17 -4.33 22.44 -72.52
N TYR A 18 -4.02 22.84 -71.26
CA TYR A 18 -2.90 23.74 -70.96
C TYR A 18 -1.57 23.06 -71.19
N ARG A 19 -0.59 23.82 -71.78
CA ARG A 19 0.77 23.36 -71.95
C ARG A 19 1.54 23.33 -70.62
N ILE A 20 2.55 22.46 -70.52
CA ILE A 20 3.38 22.31 -69.31
C ILE A 20 3.93 23.63 -68.79
N SER A 21 4.33 24.53 -69.69
CA SER A 21 4.83 25.88 -69.33
C SER A 21 3.74 26.77 -68.70
N GLU A 22 2.51 26.64 -69.11
CA GLU A 22 1.37 27.38 -68.58
C GLU A 22 0.90 26.79 -67.24
N ILE A 23 0.93 25.47 -67.11
CA ILE A 23 0.66 24.75 -65.85
C ILE A 23 1.69 25.15 -64.79
N SER A 24 2.99 25.21 -65.20
CA SER A 24 4.08 25.64 -64.29
C SER A 24 3.87 27.09 -63.81
N LYS A 25 3.48 28.01 -64.68
CA LYS A 25 3.19 29.41 -64.30
C LYS A 25 1.99 29.51 -63.35
N LYS A 26 0.93 28.69 -63.56
CA LYS A 26 -0.29 28.73 -62.73
C LYS A 26 -0.12 28.03 -61.38
N THR A 27 0.65 26.95 -61.30
CA THR A 27 0.80 26.14 -60.11
C THR A 27 2.07 26.40 -59.30
N GLY A 28 3.04 27.09 -59.90
CA GLY A 28 4.38 27.32 -59.33
C GLY A 28 5.25 26.04 -59.28
N ALA A 29 4.79 24.93 -59.83
CA ALA A 29 5.50 23.66 -59.82
C ALA A 29 6.57 23.60 -60.96
N ASP A 30 7.69 22.98 -60.67
CA ASP A 30 8.77 22.78 -61.67
C ASP A 30 8.28 21.91 -62.83
N PRO A 31 8.62 22.26 -64.11
CA PRO A 31 8.20 21.50 -65.29
C PRO A 31 8.58 20.01 -65.27
N LYS A 32 9.71 19.64 -64.66
CA LYS A 32 10.14 18.23 -64.54
C LYS A 32 9.20 17.48 -63.57
N THR A 33 8.81 18.16 -62.49
CA THR A 33 7.84 17.61 -61.52
C THR A 33 6.45 17.42 -62.13
N ILE A 34 6.00 18.40 -62.95
CA ILE A 34 4.73 18.30 -63.69
C ILE A 34 4.77 17.11 -64.64
N ARG A 35 5.82 16.97 -65.48
CA ARG A 35 5.96 15.80 -66.36
C ARG A 35 5.95 14.47 -65.61
N LYS A 36 6.63 14.40 -64.51
CA LYS A 36 6.67 13.20 -63.66
C LYS A 36 5.28 12.79 -63.21
N TYR A 37 4.47 13.71 -62.71
CA TYR A 37 3.12 13.37 -62.19
C TYR A 37 2.07 13.18 -63.32
N LEU A 38 2.26 13.83 -64.46
CA LEU A 38 1.42 13.58 -65.64
C LEU A 38 1.69 12.20 -66.26
N ALA A 39 2.93 11.73 -66.24
CA ALA A 39 3.32 10.40 -66.70
C ALA A 39 3.05 9.27 -65.71
N GLN A 40 2.63 9.61 -64.49
CA GLN A 40 2.31 8.62 -63.45
C GLN A 40 0.88 8.18 -63.62
N ASP A 41 0.67 6.91 -63.90
CA ASP A 41 -0.67 6.31 -64.12
C ASP A 41 -1.25 5.69 -62.85
N ASP A 42 -0.36 5.21 -61.93
CA ASP A 42 -0.78 4.57 -60.69
C ASP A 42 -0.46 5.48 -59.47
N PHE A 43 -1.52 5.81 -58.75
CA PHE A 43 -1.49 6.55 -57.48
C PHE A 43 -1.99 5.72 -56.31
N SER A 44 -2.06 4.39 -56.45
CA SER A 44 -2.44 3.48 -55.39
C SER A 44 -1.50 3.69 -54.18
N PRO A 45 -2.04 3.68 -52.96
CA PRO A 45 -1.21 3.78 -51.77
C PRO A 45 -0.18 2.64 -51.74
N GLN A 46 1.07 2.98 -51.68
CA GLN A 46 2.14 2.00 -51.52
C GLN A 46 2.47 1.85 -50.03
N PRO A 47 2.67 0.62 -49.52
CA PRO A 47 3.12 0.44 -48.15
C PRO A 47 4.45 1.18 -47.94
N PRO A 48 4.62 1.83 -46.75
CA PRO A 48 5.83 2.57 -46.48
C PRO A 48 7.05 1.62 -46.46
N VAL A 49 7.94 1.77 -47.43
CA VAL A 49 9.19 1.04 -47.45
C VAL A 49 10.16 1.74 -46.48
N ILE A 50 10.40 1.07 -45.34
CA ILE A 50 11.40 1.53 -44.38
C ILE A 50 12.77 1.29 -44.99
N GLN A 51 13.37 2.33 -45.58
CA GLN A 51 14.75 2.27 -45.98
C GLN A 51 15.64 2.28 -44.75
N GLU A 52 16.29 1.18 -44.45
CA GLU A 52 17.32 1.13 -43.43
C GLU A 52 18.50 1.95 -43.89
N LYS A 53 18.75 3.09 -43.22
CA LYS A 53 19.90 3.92 -43.49
C LYS A 53 21.15 3.22 -42.97
N PRO A 54 22.26 3.17 -43.76
CA PRO A 54 23.50 2.60 -43.28
C PRO A 54 23.97 3.26 -41.99
N SER A 55 24.33 2.46 -41.02
CA SER A 55 24.75 2.89 -39.68
C SER A 55 26.27 2.63 -39.51
N LYS A 56 26.96 3.52 -38.81
CA LYS A 56 28.34 3.27 -38.37
C LYS A 56 28.49 2.00 -37.52
N LEU A 57 27.40 1.47 -37.00
CA LEU A 57 27.39 0.25 -36.21
C LEU A 57 27.32 -1.03 -37.07
N ASP A 58 26.92 -0.94 -38.34
CA ASP A 58 26.66 -2.12 -39.17
C ASP A 58 27.84 -3.10 -39.26
N PRO A 59 29.08 -2.64 -39.40
CA PRO A 59 30.24 -3.54 -39.42
C PRO A 59 30.47 -4.28 -38.09
N PHE A 60 29.95 -3.73 -36.97
CA PHE A 60 30.17 -4.26 -35.63
C PHE A 60 29.01 -5.11 -35.11
N LYS A 61 27.88 -5.17 -35.83
CA LYS A 61 26.71 -5.96 -35.43
C LYS A 61 27.01 -7.46 -35.24
N PRO A 62 27.81 -8.12 -36.10
CA PRO A 62 28.16 -9.53 -35.89
C PRO A 62 28.94 -9.75 -34.60
N ILE A 63 29.86 -8.88 -34.23
CA ILE A 63 30.67 -8.95 -33.02
C ILE A 63 29.76 -8.79 -31.78
N ILE A 64 28.84 -7.83 -31.81
CA ILE A 64 27.87 -7.67 -30.73
C ILE A 64 27.02 -8.92 -30.58
N GLN A 65 26.60 -9.54 -31.67
CA GLN A 65 25.76 -10.73 -31.63
C GLN A 65 26.52 -11.92 -31.03
N GLU A 66 27.79 -12.08 -31.37
CA GLU A 66 28.66 -13.11 -30.79
C GLU A 66 28.78 -12.94 -29.25
N TRP A 67 29.03 -11.71 -28.76
CA TRP A 67 29.09 -11.43 -27.34
C TRP A 67 27.76 -11.70 -26.63
N LEU A 68 26.63 -11.39 -27.27
CA LEU A 68 25.31 -11.68 -26.70
C LEU A 68 24.97 -13.18 -26.66
N ASP A 69 25.48 -13.93 -27.65
CA ASP A 69 25.32 -15.39 -27.68
C ASP A 69 26.23 -16.08 -26.64
N GLU A 70 27.41 -15.51 -26.40
CA GLU A 70 28.29 -15.96 -25.32
C GLU A 70 27.71 -15.65 -23.94
N ASP A 71 27.08 -14.48 -23.74
CA ASP A 71 26.38 -14.13 -22.51
C ASP A 71 25.36 -15.20 -22.10
N LYS A 72 24.68 -15.84 -23.04
CA LYS A 72 23.68 -16.89 -22.75
C LYS A 72 24.25 -18.09 -22.02
N LYS A 73 25.56 -18.32 -22.11
CA LYS A 73 26.26 -19.43 -21.44
C LYS A 73 26.65 -19.08 -19.99
N HIS A 74 26.57 -17.82 -19.61
CA HIS A 74 27.05 -17.31 -18.33
C HIS A 74 25.92 -16.83 -17.42
N TRP A 75 26.26 -16.60 -16.15
CA TRP A 75 25.29 -16.12 -15.17
C TRP A 75 24.70 -14.76 -15.55
N ARG A 76 23.36 -14.65 -15.54
CA ARG A 76 22.60 -13.49 -16.00
C ARG A 76 23.09 -12.14 -15.45
N LYS A 77 23.59 -12.09 -14.20
CA LYS A 77 24.11 -10.84 -13.61
C LYS A 77 25.47 -10.41 -14.17
N GLN A 78 26.15 -11.28 -14.95
CA GLN A 78 27.42 -10.98 -15.61
C GLN A 78 27.28 -10.73 -17.12
N HIS A 79 26.08 -10.61 -17.64
CA HIS A 79 25.84 -10.29 -19.05
C HIS A 79 26.25 -8.86 -19.38
N HIS A 80 26.72 -8.63 -20.61
CA HIS A 80 27.12 -7.33 -21.10
C HIS A 80 25.96 -6.32 -20.98
N THR A 81 26.23 -5.17 -20.38
CA THR A 81 25.33 -4.00 -20.46
C THR A 81 25.57 -3.25 -21.78
N ALA A 82 24.61 -2.43 -22.23
CA ALA A 82 24.82 -1.61 -23.43
C ALA A 82 26.04 -0.67 -23.30
N GLN A 83 26.29 -0.19 -22.10
CA GLN A 83 27.46 0.64 -21.78
C GLN A 83 28.76 -0.17 -21.96
N ARG A 84 28.79 -1.41 -21.43
CA ARG A 84 29.98 -2.27 -21.55
C ARG A 84 30.24 -2.68 -22.98
N VAL A 85 29.21 -2.97 -23.78
CA VAL A 85 29.33 -3.22 -25.22
C VAL A 85 29.94 -2.01 -25.94
N TYR A 86 29.43 -0.81 -25.64
CA TYR A 86 29.98 0.43 -26.25
C TYR A 86 31.46 0.61 -25.91
N GLU A 87 31.86 0.49 -24.65
CA GLU A 87 33.23 0.62 -24.17
C GLU A 87 34.16 -0.39 -24.85
N ARG A 88 33.74 -1.66 -24.98
CA ARG A 88 34.51 -2.69 -25.68
C ARG A 88 34.65 -2.41 -27.17
N LEU A 89 33.58 -1.97 -27.82
CA LEU A 89 33.63 -1.60 -29.24
C LEU A 89 34.61 -0.44 -29.50
N VAL A 90 34.66 0.55 -28.63
CA VAL A 90 35.61 1.65 -28.73
C VAL A 90 37.02 1.17 -28.47
N ALA A 91 37.26 0.41 -27.41
CA ALA A 91 38.61 0.00 -27.00
C ALA A 91 39.19 -1.11 -27.86
N GLU A 92 38.39 -2.11 -28.25
CA GLU A 92 38.86 -3.32 -28.94
C GLU A 92 38.73 -3.21 -30.47
N HIS A 93 37.79 -2.41 -30.98
CA HIS A 93 37.46 -2.35 -32.41
C HIS A 93 37.43 -0.94 -33.00
N GLY A 94 37.82 0.10 -32.23
CA GLY A 94 37.92 1.46 -32.72
C GLY A 94 36.62 2.12 -33.19
N TYR A 95 35.49 1.73 -32.57
CA TYR A 95 34.16 2.30 -32.90
C TYR A 95 34.10 3.79 -32.61
N THR A 96 33.66 4.60 -33.57
CA THR A 96 33.58 6.07 -33.48
C THR A 96 32.14 6.59 -33.46
N GLY A 97 31.16 5.72 -33.35
CA GLY A 97 29.74 6.11 -33.27
C GLY A 97 29.29 6.47 -31.87
N SER A 98 28.02 6.89 -31.71
CA SER A 98 27.48 7.27 -30.42
C SER A 98 26.98 6.05 -29.63
N TYR A 99 27.04 6.17 -28.31
CA TYR A 99 26.43 5.21 -27.35
C TYR A 99 24.96 4.93 -27.63
N SER A 100 24.19 5.97 -27.98
CA SER A 100 22.74 5.86 -28.23
C SER A 100 22.40 4.88 -29.37
N ILE A 101 23.26 4.76 -30.37
CA ILE A 101 23.09 3.81 -31.48
C ILE A 101 23.28 2.37 -30.96
N VAL A 102 24.32 2.13 -30.18
CA VAL A 102 24.58 0.82 -29.55
C VAL A 102 23.46 0.42 -28.61
N GLN A 103 23.01 1.34 -27.74
CA GLN A 103 21.91 1.12 -26.82
C GLN A 103 20.61 0.72 -27.55
N ARG A 104 20.26 1.44 -28.65
CA ARG A 104 19.08 1.14 -29.45
C ARG A 104 19.19 -0.22 -30.13
N TYR A 105 20.36 -0.57 -30.65
CA TYR A 105 20.61 -1.87 -31.27
C TYR A 105 20.50 -3.00 -30.23
N MET A 106 21.16 -2.86 -29.08
CA MET A 106 21.07 -3.81 -27.95
C MET A 106 19.64 -4.03 -27.48
N LYS A 107 18.84 -2.94 -27.41
CA LYS A 107 17.42 -3.03 -27.08
C LYS A 107 16.66 -3.84 -28.14
N LYS A 108 16.92 -3.60 -29.44
CA LYS A 108 16.33 -4.36 -30.57
C LYS A 108 16.71 -5.85 -30.47
N CYS A 109 17.97 -6.19 -30.27
CA CYS A 109 18.42 -7.59 -30.13
C CYS A 109 17.76 -8.31 -28.96
N ARG A 110 17.65 -7.64 -27.81
CA ARG A 110 16.99 -8.20 -26.63
C ARG A 110 15.47 -8.33 -26.79
N SER A 111 14.81 -7.41 -27.48
CA SER A 111 13.37 -7.50 -27.76
C SER A 111 13.05 -8.65 -28.73
N ILE A 112 13.85 -8.87 -29.75
CA ILE A 112 13.69 -10.01 -30.68
C ILE A 112 13.83 -11.35 -29.96
N GLN A 113 14.72 -11.43 -28.93
CA GLN A 113 14.88 -12.63 -28.10
C GLN A 113 13.73 -12.84 -27.12
N THR A 114 12.92 -11.82 -26.85
CA THR A 114 11.77 -11.83 -25.94
C THR A 114 10.42 -11.75 -26.64
N GLU A 115 10.33 -11.99 -27.93
CA GLU A 115 9.06 -12.12 -28.63
C GLU A 115 8.31 -13.39 -28.14
N LYS A 116 7.80 -13.29 -26.91
CA LYS A 116 6.71 -14.14 -26.45
C LYS A 116 5.44 -13.45 -26.90
N ALA A 117 4.73 -14.06 -27.82
CA ALA A 117 3.33 -13.70 -28.08
C ALA A 117 2.58 -13.86 -26.77
N ASN A 118 2.25 -12.75 -26.14
CA ASN A 118 1.43 -12.78 -24.93
C ASN A 118 0.00 -13.07 -25.35
N LEU A 119 -0.51 -14.25 -25.01
CA LEU A 119 -1.92 -14.56 -25.17
C LEU A 119 -2.72 -13.69 -24.18
N GLU A 120 -3.81 -13.14 -24.64
CA GLU A 120 -4.75 -12.45 -23.77
C GLU A 120 -5.39 -13.46 -22.81
N LEU A 121 -5.22 -13.24 -21.49
CA LEU A 121 -5.86 -14.07 -20.49
C LEU A 121 -7.34 -13.69 -20.39
N ILE A 122 -8.19 -14.67 -20.62
CA ILE A 122 -9.64 -14.57 -20.37
C ILE A 122 -9.88 -15.09 -18.96
N TRP A 123 -10.57 -14.31 -18.17
CA TRP A 123 -10.91 -14.65 -16.79
C TRP A 123 -12.39 -14.94 -16.66
N ASP A 124 -12.70 -16.04 -15.99
CA ASP A 124 -14.07 -16.33 -15.55
C ASP A 124 -14.40 -15.49 -14.30
N PRO A 125 -15.68 -15.24 -14.02
CA PRO A 125 -16.10 -14.57 -12.80
C PRO A 125 -15.72 -15.35 -11.54
N GLY A 126 -15.38 -14.64 -10.46
CA GLY A 126 -15.16 -15.16 -9.12
C GLY A 126 -13.72 -15.31 -8.65
N PRO A 127 -12.73 -15.79 -9.45
CA PRO A 127 -11.34 -15.79 -9.04
C PRO A 127 -10.81 -14.40 -8.72
N ALA A 128 -9.97 -14.29 -7.67
CA ALA A 128 -9.32 -13.05 -7.29
C ALA A 128 -7.80 -13.20 -7.19
N GLN A 129 -7.09 -12.14 -7.51
CA GLN A 129 -5.63 -12.03 -7.35
C GLN A 129 -5.32 -11.21 -6.11
N VAL A 130 -4.28 -11.63 -5.38
CA VAL A 130 -3.86 -11.02 -4.11
C VAL A 130 -2.40 -10.62 -4.18
N ASP A 131 -2.11 -9.37 -3.82
CA ASP A 131 -0.75 -8.86 -3.77
C ASP A 131 -0.60 -7.76 -2.71
N PHE A 132 0.63 -7.50 -2.27
CA PHE A 132 0.98 -6.42 -1.37
C PHE A 132 1.65 -5.27 -2.12
N GLY A 133 1.28 -4.06 -1.71
CA GLY A 133 1.96 -2.83 -2.07
C GLY A 133 2.48 -2.07 -0.86
N GLU A 134 3.26 -1.02 -1.11
CA GLU A 134 3.75 -0.09 -0.09
C GLU A 134 3.32 1.34 -0.43
N ALA A 135 2.96 2.09 0.60
CA ALA A 135 2.67 3.52 0.49
C ALA A 135 2.99 4.25 1.79
N ASP A 136 3.13 5.57 1.69
CA ASP A 136 3.35 6.44 2.83
C ASP A 136 2.01 6.93 3.40
N PHE A 137 1.95 7.05 4.73
CA PHE A 137 0.78 7.50 5.49
C PHE A 137 1.21 8.37 6.65
N TYR A 138 0.34 9.29 7.07
CA TYR A 138 0.46 9.97 8.35
C TYR A 138 -0.38 9.26 9.40
N GLU A 139 0.27 8.56 10.33
CA GLU A 139 -0.37 7.92 11.47
C GLU A 139 -0.12 8.76 12.73
N THR A 140 -1.20 9.26 13.34
CA THR A 140 -1.10 10.18 14.50
C THR A 140 -0.14 11.36 14.25
N GLY A 141 -0.15 11.92 13.03
CA GLY A 141 0.71 13.04 12.63
C GLY A 141 2.15 12.66 12.23
N LYS A 142 2.57 11.41 12.37
CA LYS A 142 3.90 10.94 12.02
C LYS A 142 3.88 10.23 10.66
N LEU A 143 4.77 10.64 9.74
CA LEU A 143 4.94 9.98 8.46
C LEU A 143 5.53 8.57 8.67
N CYS A 144 4.86 7.56 8.12
CA CYS A 144 5.31 6.17 8.17
C CYS A 144 4.97 5.44 6.86
N ARG A 145 5.85 4.54 6.45
CA ARG A 145 5.60 3.62 5.33
C ARG A 145 4.87 2.38 5.85
N LYS A 146 3.79 2.00 5.17
CA LYS A 146 3.00 0.82 5.53
C LYS A 146 2.78 -0.06 4.32
N LYS A 147 2.44 -1.30 4.60
CA LYS A 147 2.01 -2.29 3.60
C LYS A 147 0.50 -2.21 3.41
N TYR A 148 0.04 -2.54 2.22
CA TYR A 148 -1.39 -2.72 1.97
C TYR A 148 -1.62 -3.95 1.11
N LEU A 149 -2.54 -4.80 1.58
CA LEU A 149 -3.04 -5.94 0.85
C LEU A 149 -4.04 -5.44 -0.19
N THR A 150 -3.94 -5.92 -1.42
CA THR A 150 -4.91 -5.67 -2.49
C THR A 150 -5.48 -6.98 -3.00
N VAL A 151 -6.79 -7.08 -3.05
CA VAL A 151 -7.52 -8.17 -3.71
C VAL A 151 -8.16 -7.59 -4.97
N SER A 152 -7.87 -8.16 -6.12
CA SER A 152 -8.36 -7.69 -7.42
C SER A 152 -9.09 -8.79 -8.14
N PHE A 153 -10.25 -8.47 -8.72
CA PHE A 153 -11.07 -9.37 -9.52
C PHE A 153 -10.80 -9.12 -11.01
N PRO A 154 -10.05 -9.99 -11.70
CA PRO A 154 -9.64 -9.74 -13.08
C PRO A 154 -10.80 -9.68 -14.08
N TYR A 155 -11.93 -10.35 -13.80
CA TYR A 155 -13.10 -10.34 -14.68
C TYR A 155 -13.81 -8.99 -14.73
N SER A 156 -14.13 -8.43 -13.56
CA SER A 156 -14.81 -7.12 -13.44
C SER A 156 -13.83 -5.95 -13.40
N ASN A 157 -12.55 -6.21 -13.14
CA ASN A 157 -11.56 -5.21 -12.79
C ASN A 157 -11.90 -4.43 -11.51
N ASP A 158 -12.72 -5.00 -10.63
CA ASP A 158 -12.93 -4.45 -9.29
C ASP A 158 -11.77 -4.82 -8.35
N GLY A 159 -11.69 -4.20 -7.19
CA GLY A 159 -10.67 -4.53 -6.21
C GLY A 159 -10.77 -3.74 -4.93
N TYR A 160 -10.22 -4.33 -3.87
CA TYR A 160 -10.32 -3.85 -2.50
C TYR A 160 -8.96 -3.88 -1.83
N SER A 161 -8.71 -2.96 -0.92
CA SER A 161 -7.43 -2.90 -0.21
C SER A 161 -7.62 -2.66 1.28
N GLN A 162 -6.65 -3.18 2.06
CA GLN A 162 -6.54 -3.02 3.50
C GLN A 162 -5.10 -2.69 3.88
N VAL A 163 -4.89 -1.72 4.76
CA VAL A 163 -3.57 -1.26 5.20
C VAL A 163 -3.14 -1.97 6.47
N PHE A 164 -1.87 -2.36 6.53
CA PHE A 164 -1.25 -3.09 7.64
C PHE A 164 0.13 -2.55 7.98
N GLY A 165 0.64 -2.93 9.15
CA GLY A 165 2.02 -2.62 9.54
C GLY A 165 3.06 -3.49 8.84
N GLY A 166 2.67 -4.69 8.33
CA GLY A 166 3.58 -5.66 7.71
C GLY A 166 2.87 -6.63 6.76
N GLU A 167 3.61 -7.61 6.26
CA GLU A 167 3.16 -8.67 5.34
C GLU A 167 3.20 -10.05 6.02
N THR A 168 2.54 -10.19 7.16
CA THR A 168 2.50 -11.46 7.90
C THR A 168 1.22 -12.26 7.60
N ALA A 169 1.19 -13.53 7.99
CA ALA A 169 0.02 -14.38 7.81
C ALA A 169 -1.23 -13.79 8.49
N GLU A 170 -1.05 -13.16 9.66
CA GLU A 170 -2.14 -12.49 10.37
C GLU A 170 -2.68 -11.31 9.57
N CYS A 171 -1.81 -10.53 8.91
CA CYS A 171 -2.22 -9.41 8.05
C CYS A 171 -2.97 -9.89 6.80
N VAL A 172 -2.49 -10.97 6.16
CA VAL A 172 -3.18 -11.57 5.00
C VAL A 172 -4.55 -12.08 5.40
N CYS A 173 -4.64 -12.91 6.44
CA CYS A 173 -5.90 -13.50 6.88
C CYS A 173 -6.92 -12.43 7.32
N GLN A 174 -6.47 -11.42 8.08
CA GLN A 174 -7.33 -10.32 8.51
C GLN A 174 -7.84 -9.49 7.32
N GLY A 175 -6.94 -9.14 6.39
CA GLY A 175 -7.32 -8.35 5.20
C GLY A 175 -8.28 -9.10 4.29
N LEU A 176 -8.05 -10.39 4.07
CA LEU A 176 -8.97 -11.23 3.30
C LEU A 176 -10.32 -11.35 4.00
N GLN A 177 -10.34 -11.60 5.31
CA GLN A 177 -11.57 -11.72 6.07
C GLN A 177 -12.41 -10.44 6.01
N ASP A 178 -11.80 -9.28 6.25
CA ASP A 178 -12.49 -7.99 6.19
C ASP A 178 -13.08 -7.71 4.79
N ILE A 179 -12.34 -8.10 3.73
CA ILE A 179 -12.80 -7.96 2.35
C ILE A 179 -13.92 -8.95 2.06
N PHE A 180 -13.81 -10.23 2.46
CA PHE A 180 -14.86 -11.24 2.25
C PHE A 180 -16.17 -10.83 2.91
N GLU A 181 -16.10 -10.33 4.15
CA GLU A 181 -17.27 -9.83 4.87
C GLU A 181 -17.89 -8.61 4.17
N PHE A 182 -17.05 -7.70 3.65
CA PHE A 182 -17.51 -6.50 2.96
C PHE A 182 -18.22 -6.83 1.64
N ILE A 183 -17.66 -7.73 0.82
CA ILE A 183 -18.25 -8.12 -0.46
C ILE A 183 -19.39 -9.15 -0.33
N GLY A 184 -19.54 -9.75 0.86
CA GLY A 184 -20.60 -10.71 1.18
C GLY A 184 -20.35 -12.13 0.67
N GLY A 185 -19.09 -12.54 0.43
CA GLY A 185 -18.75 -13.87 -0.04
C GLY A 185 -17.26 -14.11 -0.16
N VAL A 186 -16.86 -15.33 -0.52
CA VAL A 186 -15.47 -15.77 -0.60
C VAL A 186 -15.11 -16.14 -2.04
N PRO A 187 -14.08 -15.55 -2.65
CA PRO A 187 -13.61 -15.97 -3.97
C PRO A 187 -13.25 -17.46 -3.98
N PRO A 188 -13.73 -18.25 -4.96
CA PRO A 188 -13.48 -19.69 -4.99
C PRO A 188 -12.01 -20.04 -5.24
N LEU A 189 -11.26 -19.12 -5.80
CA LEU A 189 -9.84 -19.26 -6.09
C LEU A 189 -9.13 -17.94 -5.78
N LEU A 190 -8.12 -18.00 -4.93
CA LEU A 190 -7.17 -16.89 -4.69
C LEU A 190 -5.84 -17.19 -5.37
N ILE A 191 -5.33 -16.21 -6.09
CA ILE A 191 -4.07 -16.31 -6.83
C ILE A 191 -3.07 -15.33 -6.21
N PHE A 192 -2.00 -15.86 -5.63
CA PHE A 192 -0.93 -15.09 -5.01
C PHE A 192 0.28 -14.99 -5.93
N ASP A 193 0.89 -13.81 -5.98
CA ASP A 193 2.16 -13.63 -6.68
C ASP A 193 3.28 -14.38 -5.98
N ASN A 194 3.36 -14.22 -4.67
CA ASN A 194 4.42 -14.76 -3.84
C ASN A 194 3.84 -15.46 -2.60
N ALA A 195 4.62 -16.33 -2.00
CA ALA A 195 4.28 -16.99 -0.75
C ALA A 195 4.44 -16.06 0.49
N THR A 196 4.95 -14.84 0.33
CA THR A 196 5.16 -13.90 1.43
C THR A 196 3.85 -13.66 2.20
N GLY A 197 3.89 -13.84 3.51
CA GLY A 197 2.73 -13.73 4.40
C GLY A 197 1.83 -14.98 4.42
N VAL A 198 1.83 -15.85 3.42
CA VAL A 198 1.02 -17.09 3.41
C VAL A 198 1.83 -18.35 3.68
N GLY A 199 3.14 -18.34 3.40
CA GLY A 199 3.99 -19.51 3.58
C GLY A 199 5.44 -19.27 3.14
N ARG A 200 6.18 -20.36 2.94
CA ARG A 200 7.56 -20.35 2.46
C ARG A 200 7.70 -21.26 1.24
N ARG A 201 8.42 -20.80 0.24
CA ARG A 201 8.81 -21.63 -0.88
C ARG A 201 10.06 -22.43 -0.52
N ILE A 202 9.99 -23.75 -0.64
CA ILE A 202 11.11 -24.69 -0.45
C ILE A 202 11.21 -25.51 -1.73
N GLY A 203 12.21 -25.22 -2.58
CA GLY A 203 12.28 -25.76 -3.93
C GLY A 203 11.09 -25.32 -4.77
N ASP A 204 10.40 -26.27 -5.38
CA ASP A 204 9.20 -26.02 -6.19
C ASP A 204 7.89 -26.04 -5.37
N ALA A 205 7.93 -26.50 -4.12
CA ALA A 205 6.77 -26.58 -3.24
C ALA A 205 6.63 -25.32 -2.37
N ILE A 206 5.38 -24.93 -2.10
CA ILE A 206 5.05 -23.87 -1.14
C ILE A 206 4.44 -24.52 0.09
N HIS A 207 5.08 -24.27 1.23
CA HIS A 207 4.59 -24.69 2.54
C HIS A 207 3.81 -23.53 3.16
N GLU A 208 2.50 -23.66 3.20
CA GLU A 208 1.60 -22.68 3.83
C GLU A 208 1.88 -22.59 5.33
N SER A 209 1.74 -21.40 5.91
CA SER A 209 1.74 -21.23 7.38
C SER A 209 0.52 -21.92 7.98
N GLU A 210 0.63 -22.39 9.21
CA GLU A 210 -0.49 -23.09 9.89
C GLU A 210 -1.73 -22.22 9.99
N LEU A 211 -1.58 -20.93 10.32
CA LEU A 211 -2.69 -19.99 10.40
C LEU A 211 -3.42 -19.85 9.05
N PHE A 212 -2.66 -19.67 7.96
CA PHE A 212 -3.26 -19.52 6.63
C PHE A 212 -3.93 -20.82 6.15
N SER A 213 -3.31 -21.97 6.43
CA SER A 213 -3.91 -23.27 6.09
C SER A 213 -5.23 -23.51 6.82
N ARG A 214 -5.32 -23.16 8.12
CA ARG A 214 -6.56 -23.20 8.90
C ARG A 214 -7.61 -22.20 8.37
N PHE A 215 -7.18 -21.00 8.01
CA PHE A 215 -8.03 -19.96 7.41
C PHE A 215 -8.62 -20.44 6.08
N ARG A 216 -7.78 -20.99 5.20
CA ARG A 216 -8.21 -21.59 3.93
C ARG A 216 -9.23 -22.71 4.11
N ALA A 217 -8.98 -23.60 5.07
CA ALA A 217 -9.91 -24.69 5.40
C ALA A 217 -11.26 -24.20 5.92
N HIS A 218 -11.25 -23.10 6.71
CA HIS A 218 -12.47 -22.49 7.26
C HIS A 218 -13.35 -21.82 6.19
N TYR A 219 -12.74 -21.11 5.23
CA TYR A 219 -13.44 -20.39 4.17
C TYR A 219 -13.61 -21.20 2.86
N HIS A 220 -13.02 -22.41 2.76
CA HIS A 220 -13.16 -23.37 1.68
C HIS A 220 -12.68 -22.91 0.29
N PHE A 221 -11.82 -21.91 0.18
CA PHE A 221 -11.29 -21.45 -1.10
C PHE A 221 -10.05 -22.25 -1.53
N ARG A 222 -9.79 -22.25 -2.84
CA ARG A 222 -8.56 -22.80 -3.43
C ARG A 222 -7.49 -21.73 -3.55
N VAL A 223 -6.22 -22.17 -3.54
CA VAL A 223 -5.07 -21.27 -3.70
C VAL A 223 -4.24 -21.71 -4.89
N ARG A 224 -3.77 -20.75 -5.66
CA ARG A 224 -2.77 -20.91 -6.71
C ARG A 224 -1.67 -19.87 -6.52
N PHE A 225 -0.43 -20.29 -6.65
CA PHE A 225 0.72 -19.39 -6.64
C PHE A 225 1.23 -19.23 -8.07
N CYS A 226 1.55 -18.00 -8.47
CA CYS A 226 2.14 -17.75 -9.77
C CYS A 226 3.53 -18.37 -9.86
N ASN A 227 3.90 -18.82 -11.07
CA ASN A 227 5.24 -19.31 -11.32
C ASN A 227 6.27 -18.17 -11.25
N PRO A 228 7.48 -18.41 -10.75
CA PRO A 228 8.55 -17.45 -10.85
C PRO A 228 8.75 -17.01 -12.31
N TYR A 229 8.89 -15.71 -12.53
CA TYR A 229 9.08 -15.08 -13.86
C TYR A 229 7.86 -15.09 -14.80
N SER A 230 6.66 -15.40 -14.33
CA SER A 230 5.41 -15.36 -15.12
C SER A 230 4.65 -14.05 -14.94
N GLY A 231 5.32 -12.91 -15.18
CA GLY A 231 4.71 -11.56 -15.00
C GLY A 231 3.43 -11.32 -15.83
N TRP A 232 3.20 -12.11 -16.88
CA TRP A 232 1.98 -12.05 -17.68
C TRP A 232 0.72 -12.58 -16.95
N GLU A 233 0.88 -13.49 -15.95
CA GLU A 233 -0.23 -13.98 -15.13
C GLU A 233 -0.71 -12.95 -14.09
N LYS A 234 0.10 -11.92 -13.81
CA LYS A 234 -0.05 -10.96 -12.71
C LYS A 234 -0.56 -9.59 -13.12
N GLY A 235 -0.59 -9.30 -14.40
CA GLY A 235 -0.75 -7.93 -14.92
C GLY A 235 -1.99 -7.17 -14.42
N ASN A 236 -2.99 -7.83 -13.85
CA ASN A 236 -4.16 -7.18 -13.29
C ASN A 236 -3.89 -6.64 -11.88
N VAL A 237 -3.43 -7.50 -10.94
CA VAL A 237 -3.23 -7.06 -9.54
C VAL A 237 -2.07 -6.08 -9.38
N GLU A 238 -0.96 -6.24 -10.10
CA GLU A 238 0.14 -5.28 -10.07
C GLU A 238 -0.32 -3.88 -10.52
N ARG A 239 -1.09 -3.80 -11.61
CA ARG A 239 -1.69 -2.54 -12.06
C ARG A 239 -2.68 -1.98 -11.04
N LYS A 240 -3.41 -2.83 -10.35
CA LYS A 240 -4.36 -2.41 -9.31
C LYS A 240 -3.63 -1.87 -8.08
N VAL A 241 -2.51 -2.49 -7.68
CA VAL A 241 -1.64 -1.98 -6.61
C VAL A 241 -1.12 -0.59 -6.97
N ASP A 242 -0.57 -0.41 -8.18
CA ASP A 242 -0.08 0.90 -8.63
C ASP A 242 -1.20 1.94 -8.76
N TYR A 243 -2.36 1.53 -9.30
CA TYR A 243 -3.56 2.37 -9.38
C TYR A 243 -4.01 2.85 -8.00
N ASN A 244 -4.06 1.96 -7.01
CA ASN A 244 -4.45 2.31 -5.64
C ASN A 244 -3.46 3.31 -5.02
N ARG A 245 -2.16 3.09 -5.23
CA ARG A 245 -1.13 4.02 -4.77
C ARG A 245 -1.32 5.42 -5.35
N ALA A 246 -1.57 5.53 -6.65
CA ALA A 246 -1.70 6.80 -7.34
C ALA A 246 -3.05 7.51 -7.09
N ASN A 247 -4.15 6.77 -6.88
CA ASN A 247 -5.50 7.32 -6.89
C ASN A 247 -6.21 7.29 -5.53
N LEU A 248 -5.83 6.39 -4.62
CA LEU A 248 -6.45 6.29 -3.30
C LEU A 248 -5.54 6.83 -2.18
N PHE A 249 -4.22 6.80 -2.39
CA PHE A 249 -3.25 7.25 -1.40
C PHE A 249 -2.55 8.57 -1.78
N VAL A 250 -3.11 9.31 -2.75
CA VAL A 250 -2.72 10.67 -3.09
C VAL A 250 -3.94 11.60 -2.93
N PRO A 251 -3.83 12.70 -2.17
CA PRO A 251 -2.72 13.07 -1.28
C PRO A 251 -2.48 12.04 -0.17
N VAL A 252 -1.28 12.08 0.46
CA VAL A 252 -0.90 11.12 1.52
C VAL A 252 -1.97 11.09 2.62
N PRO A 253 -2.57 9.93 2.91
CA PRO A 253 -3.68 9.86 3.87
C PRO A 253 -3.22 10.06 5.31
N HIS A 254 -4.11 10.65 6.12
CA HIS A 254 -3.94 10.85 7.55
C HIS A 254 -4.94 10.01 8.33
N PHE A 255 -4.50 9.31 9.37
CA PHE A 255 -5.37 8.59 10.29
C PHE A 255 -4.74 8.42 11.68
N ASN A 256 -5.60 8.19 12.67
CA ASN A 256 -5.17 7.88 14.03
C ASN A 256 -5.35 6.37 14.33
N GLU A 257 -6.36 5.74 13.73
CA GLU A 257 -6.70 4.34 13.89
C GLU A 257 -6.77 3.65 12.54
N ILE A 258 -5.93 2.66 12.33
CA ILE A 258 -5.78 1.97 11.05
C ILE A 258 -7.05 1.19 10.67
N GLU A 259 -7.74 0.58 11.65
CA GLU A 259 -8.95 -0.18 11.42
C GLU A 259 -10.13 0.70 10.99
N LYS A 260 -10.25 1.91 11.56
CA LYS A 260 -11.24 2.90 11.11
C LYS A 260 -10.91 3.41 9.70
N TYR A 261 -9.63 3.60 9.40
CA TYR A 261 -9.19 3.98 8.07
C TYR A 261 -9.52 2.90 7.04
N ASN A 262 -9.24 1.63 7.36
CA ASN A 262 -9.51 0.47 6.51
C ASN A 262 -11.00 0.35 6.14
N ARG A 263 -11.91 0.54 7.09
CA ARG A 263 -13.36 0.58 6.79
C ARG A 263 -13.74 1.70 5.82
N LYS A 264 -13.16 2.90 5.99
CA LYS A 264 -13.37 4.02 5.05
C LYS A 264 -12.76 3.73 3.68
N LEU A 265 -11.64 3.02 3.63
CA LEU A 265 -10.97 2.64 2.40
C LEU A 265 -11.85 1.68 1.56
N LEU A 266 -12.48 0.68 2.19
CA LEU A 266 -13.43 -0.22 1.50
C LEU A 266 -14.60 0.57 0.89
N ALA A 267 -15.21 1.48 1.64
CA ALA A 267 -16.27 2.35 1.11
C ALA A 267 -15.81 3.26 -0.05
N ARG A 268 -14.53 3.67 -0.07
CA ARG A 268 -13.95 4.42 -1.20
C ARG A 268 -13.79 3.55 -2.44
N HIS A 269 -13.42 2.29 -2.29
CA HIS A 269 -13.38 1.34 -3.40
C HIS A 269 -14.75 1.14 -4.02
N GLU A 270 -15.78 0.94 -3.20
CA GLU A 270 -17.16 0.78 -3.67
C GLU A 270 -17.65 2.00 -4.48
N LYS A 271 -17.32 3.23 -4.05
CA LYS A 271 -17.62 4.43 -4.84
C LYS A 271 -16.92 4.43 -6.20
N LYS A 272 -15.68 3.95 -6.27
CA LYS A 272 -14.91 3.87 -7.51
C LYS A 272 -15.43 2.78 -8.46
N ALA A 273 -16.12 1.78 -7.98
CA ALA A 273 -16.76 0.75 -8.81
C ALA A 273 -17.85 1.30 -9.77
N SER A 274 -18.23 2.57 -9.64
CA SER A 274 -19.07 3.26 -10.63
C SER A 274 -18.31 3.65 -11.91
N GLU A 275 -16.98 3.61 -11.93
CA GLU A 275 -16.16 3.86 -13.12
C GLU A 275 -16.40 2.78 -14.18
N LEU A 276 -16.19 3.14 -15.46
CA LEU A 276 -16.35 2.18 -16.57
C LEU A 276 -15.16 1.24 -16.67
N HIS A 277 -15.41 -0.01 -16.92
CA HIS A 277 -14.37 -0.98 -17.24
C HIS A 277 -13.67 -0.59 -18.55
N TYR A 278 -12.33 -0.51 -18.52
CA TYR A 278 -11.48 0.04 -19.60
C TYR A 278 -11.66 -0.64 -20.97
N LYS A 279 -12.04 -1.92 -21.03
CA LYS A 279 -12.33 -2.65 -22.28
C LYS A 279 -13.82 -2.80 -22.54
N LYS A 280 -14.59 -3.26 -21.54
CA LYS A 280 -16.00 -3.64 -21.70
C LYS A 280 -16.94 -2.43 -21.76
N GLN A 281 -16.49 -1.24 -21.31
CA GLN A 281 -17.28 0.01 -21.27
C GLN A 281 -18.61 -0.12 -20.49
N ILE A 282 -18.63 -1.02 -19.50
CA ILE A 282 -19.73 -1.26 -18.57
C ILE A 282 -19.24 -0.84 -17.17
N PRO A 283 -20.08 -0.28 -16.30
CA PRO A 283 -19.71 0.02 -14.93
C PRO A 283 -19.10 -1.20 -14.21
N ILE A 284 -17.98 -1.01 -13.53
CA ILE A 284 -17.28 -2.10 -12.83
C ILE A 284 -18.21 -2.81 -11.85
N ARG A 285 -19.07 -2.05 -11.12
CA ARG A 285 -20.06 -2.62 -10.20
C ARG A 285 -21.01 -3.61 -10.85
N GLU A 286 -21.45 -3.35 -12.09
CA GLU A 286 -22.36 -4.25 -12.81
C GLU A 286 -21.65 -5.55 -13.20
N LEU A 287 -20.39 -5.44 -13.63
CA LEU A 287 -19.56 -6.61 -13.91
C LEU A 287 -19.25 -7.40 -12.64
N PHE A 288 -19.08 -6.71 -11.49
CA PHE A 288 -18.82 -7.36 -10.22
C PHE A 288 -20.02 -8.18 -9.70
N GLU A 289 -21.24 -7.90 -10.14
CA GLU A 289 -22.39 -8.77 -9.83
C GLU A 289 -22.22 -10.18 -10.41
N GLU A 290 -21.53 -10.34 -11.54
CA GLU A 290 -21.20 -11.67 -12.04
C GLU A 290 -20.12 -12.36 -11.18
N ASP A 291 -19.08 -11.61 -10.76
CA ASP A 291 -18.12 -12.13 -9.78
C ASP A 291 -18.83 -12.55 -8.48
N ARG A 292 -19.75 -11.72 -7.98
CA ARG A 292 -20.52 -11.97 -6.75
C ARG A 292 -21.34 -13.26 -6.81
N LYS A 293 -21.97 -13.56 -7.95
CA LYS A 293 -22.71 -14.82 -8.15
C LYS A 293 -21.83 -16.06 -8.07
N ALA A 294 -20.54 -15.93 -8.39
CA ALA A 294 -19.57 -17.01 -8.36
C ALA A 294 -18.87 -17.17 -6.99
N LEU A 295 -19.09 -16.25 -6.04
CA LEU A 295 -18.50 -16.34 -4.70
C LEU A 295 -19.11 -17.51 -3.90
N LEU A 296 -18.28 -18.12 -3.06
CA LEU A 296 -18.73 -19.06 -2.04
C LEU A 296 -19.42 -18.32 -0.91
N MET A 297 -20.37 -18.99 -0.24
CA MET A 297 -21.06 -18.43 0.93
C MET A 297 -20.09 -18.24 2.09
N LEU A 298 -20.29 -17.15 2.84
CA LEU A 298 -19.56 -16.92 4.08
C LEU A 298 -19.95 -18.01 5.10
N PRO A 299 -18.97 -18.56 5.86
CA PRO A 299 -19.28 -19.47 6.95
C PRO A 299 -20.07 -18.73 8.05
N PRO A 300 -20.95 -19.43 8.79
CA PRO A 300 -21.80 -18.80 9.79
C PRO A 300 -21.01 -18.27 11.01
N LYS A 301 -19.80 -18.78 11.22
CA LYS A 301 -18.90 -18.34 12.30
C LYS A 301 -17.70 -17.64 11.70
N ARG A 302 -17.40 -16.45 12.23
CA ARG A 302 -16.19 -15.71 11.89
C ARG A 302 -14.95 -16.47 12.35
N PHE A 303 -13.91 -16.54 11.52
CA PHE A 303 -12.61 -17.10 11.91
C PHE A 303 -11.88 -16.15 12.88
N ASP A 304 -11.31 -16.69 13.95
CA ASP A 304 -10.46 -15.89 14.84
C ASP A 304 -9.04 -15.82 14.29
N VAL A 305 -8.69 -14.69 13.67
CA VAL A 305 -7.36 -14.46 13.10
C VAL A 305 -6.38 -14.17 14.23
N CYS A 306 -5.91 -15.23 14.85
CA CYS A 306 -4.95 -15.17 15.95
C CYS A 306 -3.98 -16.35 15.87
N ARG A 307 -2.69 -16.07 16.03
CA ARG A 307 -1.64 -17.07 16.18
C ARG A 307 -1.19 -17.09 17.63
N TYR A 308 -1.28 -18.24 18.27
CA TYR A 308 -0.89 -18.41 19.68
C TYR A 308 0.53 -18.96 19.79
N GLU A 309 1.36 -18.33 20.61
CA GLU A 309 2.73 -18.76 20.88
C GLU A 309 3.04 -18.66 22.37
N TRP A 310 3.85 -19.63 22.87
CA TRP A 310 4.45 -19.56 24.17
C TRP A 310 5.79 -18.85 24.08
N LEU A 311 5.91 -17.68 24.68
CA LEU A 311 7.13 -16.88 24.70
C LEU A 311 7.65 -16.78 26.14
N LYS A 312 8.98 -16.89 26.30
CA LYS A 312 9.60 -16.68 27.61
C LYS A 312 9.71 -15.20 27.91
N ALA A 313 9.14 -14.76 29.02
CA ALA A 313 9.34 -13.41 29.52
C ALA A 313 10.77 -13.27 30.11
N ASP A 314 11.36 -12.10 29.93
CA ASP A 314 12.67 -11.75 30.54
C ASP A 314 12.52 -11.45 32.05
N GLY A 315 13.64 -11.09 32.69
CA GLY A 315 13.65 -10.70 34.12
C GLY A 315 12.83 -9.46 34.46
N TYR A 316 12.43 -8.68 33.46
CA TYR A 316 11.56 -7.51 33.60
C TYR A 316 10.09 -7.79 33.32
N GLY A 317 9.74 -9.07 33.06
CA GLY A 317 8.40 -9.48 32.72
C GLY A 317 7.96 -9.07 31.30
N LYS A 318 8.90 -8.93 30.37
CA LYS A 318 8.62 -8.60 28.97
C LYS A 318 8.86 -9.81 28.06
N VAL A 319 7.97 -10.03 27.10
CA VAL A 319 8.17 -10.99 26.03
C VAL A 319 8.75 -10.30 24.81
N CYS A 320 9.66 -10.97 24.10
CA CYS A 320 10.25 -10.47 22.86
C CYS A 320 9.68 -11.24 21.67
N MET A 321 9.10 -10.50 20.74
CA MET A 321 8.58 -11.01 19.47
C MET A 321 9.49 -10.59 18.33
N ASP A 322 9.70 -11.51 17.35
CA ASP A 322 10.55 -11.28 16.17
C ASP A 322 12.00 -10.83 16.50
N GLY A 323 12.47 -11.11 17.74
CA GLY A 323 13.79 -10.71 18.24
C GLY A 323 14.00 -9.20 18.44
N LYS A 324 12.98 -8.37 18.28
CA LYS A 324 13.11 -6.90 18.22
C LYS A 324 12.04 -6.17 19.04
N HIS A 325 10.84 -6.70 19.12
CA HIS A 325 9.69 -6.01 19.69
C HIS A 325 9.37 -6.57 21.07
N PHE A 326 9.54 -5.74 22.10
CA PHE A 326 9.33 -6.11 23.50
C PHE A 326 7.96 -5.63 23.95
N TYR A 327 7.19 -6.54 24.57
CA TYR A 327 5.86 -6.25 25.10
C TYR A 327 5.85 -6.57 26.59
N SER A 328 5.36 -5.65 27.42
CA SER A 328 5.21 -5.89 28.84
C SER A 328 4.13 -6.92 29.09
N THR A 329 4.37 -7.79 30.06
CA THR A 329 3.38 -8.68 30.63
C THR A 329 3.13 -8.26 32.08
N ARG A 330 2.71 -9.16 32.95
CA ARG A 330 2.65 -8.88 34.39
C ARG A 330 4.01 -9.14 35.06
N PRO A 331 4.37 -8.40 36.10
CA PRO A 331 5.62 -8.64 36.85
C PRO A 331 5.79 -10.06 37.37
N GLU A 332 4.68 -10.73 37.69
CA GLU A 332 4.67 -12.12 38.16
C GLU A 332 5.11 -13.12 37.08
N ASN A 333 5.14 -12.72 35.83
CA ASN A 333 5.53 -13.51 34.68
C ASN A 333 7.05 -13.47 34.42
N ALA A 334 7.82 -12.71 35.19
CA ALA A 334 9.28 -12.63 35.02
C ALA A 334 9.91 -14.02 34.97
N ASN A 335 10.71 -14.30 33.93
CA ASN A 335 11.38 -15.57 33.65
C ASN A 335 10.44 -16.77 33.40
N LYS A 336 9.13 -16.58 33.25
CA LYS A 336 8.15 -17.63 32.96
C LYS A 336 7.76 -17.67 31.49
N GLN A 337 7.17 -18.79 31.08
CA GLN A 337 6.50 -18.90 29.79
C GLN A 337 5.14 -18.18 29.86
N VAL A 338 4.84 -17.39 28.84
CA VAL A 338 3.60 -16.59 28.74
C VAL A 338 2.93 -16.93 27.41
N LEU A 339 1.64 -17.20 27.46
CA LEU A 339 0.86 -17.39 26.23
C LEU A 339 0.57 -16.02 25.61
N VAL A 340 0.91 -15.90 24.33
CA VAL A 340 0.75 -14.67 23.55
C VAL A 340 -0.12 -14.94 22.33
N GLY A 341 -1.18 -14.15 22.15
CA GLY A 341 -2.02 -14.14 20.96
C GLY A 341 -1.57 -13.03 20.01
N ILE A 342 -1.13 -13.41 18.81
CA ILE A 342 -0.58 -12.50 17.82
C ILE A 342 -1.60 -12.27 16.72
N ARG A 343 -2.09 -11.03 16.59
CA ARG A 343 -3.06 -10.58 15.59
C ARG A 343 -2.42 -9.62 14.59
N ALA A 344 -3.17 -9.20 13.59
CA ALA A 344 -2.68 -8.23 12.58
C ALA A 344 -2.35 -6.85 13.17
N HIS A 345 -3.11 -6.38 14.15
CA HIS A 345 -2.95 -5.03 14.71
C HIS A 345 -2.58 -5.04 16.19
N THR A 346 -2.77 -6.16 16.88
CA THR A 346 -2.58 -6.27 18.33
C THR A 346 -1.78 -7.50 18.72
N VAL A 347 -1.25 -7.45 19.92
CA VAL A 347 -0.59 -8.56 20.63
C VAL A 347 -1.29 -8.69 21.97
N ASP A 348 -1.93 -9.82 22.19
CA ASP A 348 -2.66 -10.13 23.42
C ASP A 348 -1.77 -10.96 24.34
N ILE A 349 -1.61 -10.53 25.57
CA ILE A 349 -0.97 -11.31 26.64
C ILE A 349 -2.08 -12.08 27.36
N LEU A 350 -1.95 -13.41 27.44
CA LEU A 350 -2.99 -14.26 27.97
C LEU A 350 -2.54 -15.03 29.23
N THR A 351 -3.51 -15.42 30.05
CA THR A 351 -3.31 -16.41 31.10
C THR A 351 -3.16 -17.79 30.49
N GLU A 352 -2.68 -18.77 31.27
CA GLU A 352 -2.67 -20.19 30.86
C GLU A 352 -4.05 -20.71 30.47
N GLY A 353 -5.13 -20.16 31.05
CA GLY A 353 -6.51 -20.46 30.69
C GLY A 353 -7.05 -19.69 29.47
N GLY A 354 -6.20 -18.95 28.75
CA GLY A 354 -6.58 -18.24 27.51
C GLY A 354 -7.33 -16.91 27.73
N GLN A 355 -7.43 -16.41 28.96
CA GLN A 355 -8.05 -15.11 29.23
C GLN A 355 -7.05 -13.98 28.92
N VAL A 356 -7.50 -12.93 28.23
CA VAL A 356 -6.69 -11.75 27.91
C VAL A 356 -6.39 -10.96 29.18
N VAL A 357 -5.11 -10.74 29.43
CA VAL A 357 -4.58 -9.95 30.55
C VAL A 357 -4.38 -8.52 30.17
N THR A 358 -3.72 -8.29 29.02
CA THR A 358 -3.50 -6.98 28.43
C THR A 358 -3.31 -7.12 26.92
N THR A 359 -3.69 -6.08 26.18
CA THR A 359 -3.55 -6.00 24.73
C THR A 359 -2.66 -4.84 24.39
N HIS A 360 -1.63 -5.11 23.60
CA HIS A 360 -0.72 -4.11 23.08
C HIS A 360 -0.97 -3.88 21.60
N ARG A 361 -0.68 -2.68 21.12
CA ARG A 361 -0.59 -2.41 19.67
C ARG A 361 0.62 -3.14 19.11
N ARG A 362 0.44 -3.89 18.01
CA ARG A 362 1.54 -4.62 17.39
C ARG A 362 2.51 -3.66 16.69
N ALA A 363 3.79 -3.78 17.01
CA ALA A 363 4.88 -3.12 16.32
C ALA A 363 5.34 -3.93 15.12
N TYR A 364 5.84 -3.23 14.11
CA TYR A 364 6.40 -3.78 12.89
C TYR A 364 7.69 -3.06 12.52
N GLY A 365 8.48 -3.68 11.65
CA GLY A 365 9.72 -3.09 11.14
C GLY A 365 10.97 -3.66 11.80
N ASP A 366 12.13 -3.06 11.46
CA ASP A 366 13.43 -3.59 11.85
C ASP A 366 14.01 -2.96 13.11
N ASN A 367 13.45 -1.87 13.57
CA ASN A 367 13.91 -1.18 14.75
C ASN A 367 13.42 -1.88 16.02
N ARG A 368 14.30 -1.93 17.03
CA ARG A 368 13.91 -2.38 18.36
C ARG A 368 12.85 -1.43 18.95
N THR A 369 11.75 -2.00 19.42
CA THR A 369 10.68 -1.27 20.10
C THR A 369 10.39 -1.88 21.46
N ASP A 370 10.00 -1.05 22.39
CA ASP A 370 9.58 -1.44 23.74
C ASP A 370 8.19 -0.86 23.99
N ILE A 371 7.20 -1.73 24.04
CA ILE A 371 5.80 -1.38 24.23
C ILE A 371 5.40 -1.86 25.62
N SER A 372 5.34 -0.93 26.54
CA SER A 372 5.03 -1.21 27.95
C SER A 372 3.65 -0.70 28.31
N ASP A 373 2.89 -1.54 28.98
CA ASP A 373 1.71 -1.14 29.74
C ASP A 373 2.18 -0.67 31.13
N TYR A 374 2.14 0.63 31.32
CA TYR A 374 2.63 1.26 32.55
C TYR A 374 1.78 0.94 33.79
N SER A 375 0.55 0.45 33.64
CA SER A 375 -0.27 0.00 34.77
C SER A 375 0.41 -1.14 35.54
N THR A 376 1.04 -2.07 34.80
CA THR A 376 1.79 -3.18 35.41
C THR A 376 3.06 -2.72 36.11
N THR A 377 3.78 -1.74 35.53
CA THR A 377 4.98 -1.13 36.13
C THR A 377 4.64 -0.35 37.38
N LEU A 378 3.53 0.40 37.38
CA LEU A 378 3.03 1.13 38.54
C LEU A 378 2.72 0.22 39.73
N ALA A 379 2.14 -0.94 39.49
CA ALA A 379 1.87 -1.94 40.54
C ALA A 379 3.17 -2.40 41.25
N VAL A 380 4.28 -2.53 40.52
CA VAL A 380 5.59 -2.86 41.11
C VAL A 380 6.18 -1.68 41.88
N LEU A 381 6.09 -0.46 41.32
CA LEU A 381 6.59 0.75 41.95
C LEU A 381 5.83 1.10 43.22
N MET A 382 4.53 0.82 43.32
CA MET A 382 3.76 0.96 44.56
C MET A 382 4.28 0.06 45.68
N LYS A 383 4.75 -1.15 45.37
CA LYS A 383 5.36 -2.07 46.33
C LYS A 383 6.80 -1.60 46.70
N ASN A 384 7.52 -1.06 45.75
CA ASN A 384 8.89 -0.62 45.90
C ASN A 384 9.10 0.79 45.29
N SER A 385 8.65 1.83 45.97
CA SER A 385 8.74 3.23 45.52
C SER A 385 10.18 3.73 45.40
N GLY A 386 11.16 3.10 46.05
CA GLY A 386 12.58 3.43 45.89
C GLY A 386 13.13 3.15 44.49
N ALA A 387 12.47 2.30 43.69
CA ALA A 387 12.87 2.03 42.30
C ALA A 387 12.44 3.13 41.33
N TRP A 388 11.67 4.13 41.76
CA TRP A 388 11.20 5.24 40.93
C TRP A 388 12.34 5.96 40.20
N GLY A 389 13.40 6.33 40.89
CA GLY A 389 14.52 7.11 40.35
C GLY A 389 15.15 6.50 39.08
N ASN A 390 15.18 5.17 38.99
CA ASN A 390 15.76 4.42 37.87
C ASN A 390 14.72 3.74 36.95
N SER A 391 13.41 4.04 37.15
CA SER A 391 12.35 3.40 36.41
C SER A 391 12.20 4.01 34.99
N GLY A 392 11.81 3.16 34.01
CA GLY A 392 11.42 3.62 32.67
C GLY A 392 10.22 4.58 32.72
N LEU A 393 9.29 4.33 33.66
CA LEU A 393 8.11 5.15 33.86
C LEU A 393 8.44 6.61 34.19
N ARG A 394 9.50 6.84 35.01
CA ARG A 394 10.00 8.19 35.34
C ARG A 394 10.44 8.94 34.09
N ARG A 395 11.01 8.27 33.09
CA ARG A 395 11.45 8.89 31.83
C ARG A 395 10.27 9.32 30.95
N GLU A 396 9.20 8.57 30.99
CA GLU A 396 7.97 8.83 30.22
C GLU A 396 7.02 9.83 30.91
N THR A 397 7.31 10.15 32.18
CA THR A 397 6.52 11.13 32.95
C THR A 397 6.90 12.56 32.51
N PRO A 398 5.90 13.44 32.24
CA PRO A 398 6.13 14.84 31.90
C PRO A 398 7.08 15.56 32.89
N ASP A 399 7.89 16.50 32.39
CA ASP A 399 8.98 17.10 33.14
C ASP A 399 8.54 17.76 34.44
N ALA A 400 7.45 18.52 34.44
CA ALA A 400 6.94 19.19 35.62
C ALA A 400 6.46 18.21 36.69
N LEU A 401 5.71 17.18 36.29
CA LEU A 401 5.26 16.13 37.19
C LEU A 401 6.43 15.29 37.72
N ARG A 402 7.40 14.97 36.89
CA ARG A 402 8.61 14.25 37.27
C ARG A 402 9.40 15.02 38.34
N ALA A 403 9.64 16.30 38.11
CA ALA A 403 10.32 17.16 39.08
C ALA A 403 9.57 17.25 40.42
N TYR A 404 8.22 17.34 40.37
CA TYR A 404 7.39 17.32 41.58
C TYR A 404 7.52 15.99 42.31
N MET A 405 7.42 14.85 41.62
CA MET A 405 7.50 13.52 42.24
C MET A 405 8.89 13.21 42.80
N ASP A 406 9.96 13.67 42.12
CA ASP A 406 11.36 13.52 42.57
C ASP A 406 11.63 14.27 43.85
N ALA A 407 10.96 15.40 44.09
CA ALA A 407 11.08 16.21 45.28
C ALA A 407 10.28 15.68 46.51
N GLN A 408 9.42 14.66 46.30
CA GLN A 408 8.56 14.17 47.36
C GLN A 408 9.28 13.17 48.29
N PRO A 409 8.99 13.21 49.60
CA PRO A 409 9.41 12.14 50.50
C PRO A 409 8.76 10.81 50.11
N LYS A 410 9.41 9.70 50.51
CA LYS A 410 9.05 8.33 50.07
C LYS A 410 7.54 7.98 50.25
N GLU A 411 6.93 8.47 51.31
CA GLU A 411 5.50 8.21 51.59
C GLU A 411 4.60 8.96 50.61
N LYS A 412 4.86 10.25 50.40
CA LYS A 412 4.09 11.05 49.41
C LYS A 412 4.31 10.59 47.97
N LEU A 413 5.55 10.18 47.65
CA LEU A 413 5.83 9.56 46.35
C LEU A 413 4.97 8.30 46.14
N LYS A 414 4.81 7.47 47.15
CA LYS A 414 3.97 6.28 47.12
C LYS A 414 2.48 6.63 46.87
N ASP A 415 1.99 7.71 47.47
CA ASP A 415 0.64 8.20 47.27
C ASP A 415 0.45 8.75 45.85
N CYS A 416 1.43 9.50 45.33
CA CYS A 416 1.41 9.92 43.90
C CYS A 416 1.39 8.73 42.95
N LEU A 417 2.17 7.68 43.22
CA LEU A 417 2.17 6.45 42.41
C LEU A 417 0.82 5.70 42.49
N ARG A 418 0.12 5.70 43.65
CA ARG A 418 -1.22 5.13 43.78
C ARG A 418 -2.23 5.90 42.94
N ILE A 419 -2.22 7.23 43.03
CA ILE A 419 -3.11 8.09 42.22
C ILE A 419 -2.84 7.86 40.74
N MET A 420 -1.56 7.83 40.33
CA MET A 420 -1.19 7.55 38.95
C MET A 420 -1.68 6.19 38.48
N ASN A 421 -1.57 5.15 39.31
CA ASN A 421 -2.06 3.80 38.97
C ASN A 421 -3.57 3.76 38.80
N GLU A 422 -4.33 4.38 39.71
CA GLU A 422 -5.79 4.42 39.63
C GLU A 422 -6.27 5.16 38.39
N LEU A 423 -5.71 6.33 38.11
CA LEU A 423 -6.03 7.09 36.90
C LEU A 423 -5.61 6.37 35.62
N THR A 424 -4.44 5.69 35.63
CA THR A 424 -3.97 4.91 34.48
C THR A 424 -4.89 3.76 34.13
N SER A 425 -5.47 3.10 35.15
CA SER A 425 -6.41 2.00 34.93
C SER A 425 -7.73 2.45 34.32
N GLN A 426 -8.17 3.69 34.56
CA GLN A 426 -9.43 4.24 34.05
C GLN A 426 -9.28 5.00 32.74
N TYR A 427 -8.23 5.80 32.60
CA TYR A 427 -8.08 6.79 31.52
C TYR A 427 -6.84 6.56 30.63
N GLY A 428 -6.00 5.58 30.96
CA GLY A 428 -4.71 5.34 30.33
C GLY A 428 -3.59 6.25 30.84
N PHE A 429 -2.34 5.80 30.67
CA PHE A 429 -1.17 6.46 31.28
C PHE A 429 -0.97 7.92 30.82
N GLN A 430 -1.15 8.20 29.52
CA GLN A 430 -0.93 9.55 28.99
C GLN A 430 -1.92 10.56 29.59
N ALA A 431 -3.19 10.21 29.66
CA ALA A 431 -4.21 11.07 30.27
C ALA A 431 -3.98 11.25 31.78
N ALA A 432 -3.61 10.17 32.47
CA ALA A 432 -3.29 10.20 33.90
C ALA A 432 -2.09 11.12 34.16
N ALA A 433 -1.00 10.99 33.41
CA ALA A 433 0.21 11.78 33.56
C ALA A 433 -0.07 13.27 33.27
N SER A 434 -0.78 13.58 32.17
CA SER A 434 -1.14 14.98 31.85
C SER A 434 -2.08 15.60 32.88
N ALA A 435 -3.06 14.84 33.39
CA ALA A 435 -3.95 15.32 34.46
C ALA A 435 -3.21 15.60 35.76
N MET A 436 -2.29 14.72 36.15
CA MET A 436 -1.46 14.91 37.33
C MET A 436 -0.47 16.06 37.16
N GLU A 437 0.08 16.28 35.99
CA GLU A 437 0.91 17.43 35.67
C GLU A 437 0.14 18.74 35.85
N MET A 438 -1.08 18.81 35.31
CA MET A 438 -1.96 19.97 35.51
C MET A 438 -2.35 20.18 36.99
N ALA A 439 -2.52 19.10 37.75
CA ALA A 439 -2.82 19.17 39.16
C ALA A 439 -1.60 19.66 39.96
N CYS A 440 -0.38 19.20 39.69
CA CYS A 440 0.83 19.60 40.40
C CYS A 440 1.16 21.08 40.20
N THR A 441 0.83 21.68 39.06
CA THR A 441 1.01 23.12 38.82
C THR A 441 0.09 23.98 39.69
N ARG A 442 -0.98 23.40 40.27
CA ARG A 442 -1.91 24.04 41.20
C ARG A 442 -1.51 23.88 42.68
N GLY A 443 -0.36 23.24 42.94
CA GLY A 443 0.27 23.15 44.28
C GLY A 443 0.16 21.79 44.99
N SER A 444 -0.82 20.94 44.66
CA SER A 444 -0.94 19.59 45.24
C SER A 444 -1.67 18.63 44.34
N ILE A 445 -1.25 17.35 44.33
CA ILE A 445 -1.92 16.27 43.63
C ILE A 445 -2.87 15.60 44.57
N ASN A 446 -4.17 15.70 44.30
CA ASN A 446 -5.19 14.85 44.91
C ASN A 446 -5.97 14.08 43.85
N ILE A 447 -6.56 12.96 44.25
CA ILE A 447 -7.21 12.03 43.32
C ILE A 447 -8.46 12.63 42.67
N CYS A 448 -9.24 13.43 43.43
CA CYS A 448 -10.47 14.02 42.92
C CYS A 448 -10.23 15.00 41.81
N ASP A 449 -9.28 15.95 42.01
CA ASP A 449 -8.92 16.94 41.00
C ASP A 449 -8.29 16.30 39.77
N ALA A 450 -7.36 15.37 39.99
CA ALA A 450 -6.70 14.65 38.90
C ALA A 450 -7.68 13.76 38.09
N SER A 451 -8.66 13.16 38.75
CA SER A 451 -9.72 12.36 38.07
C SER A 451 -10.61 13.24 37.19
N VAL A 452 -11.04 14.42 37.68
CA VAL A 452 -11.82 15.37 36.87
C VAL A 452 -11.03 15.85 35.65
N LEU A 453 -9.74 16.14 35.84
CA LEU A 453 -8.86 16.56 34.75
C LEU A 453 -8.67 15.43 33.73
N ALA A 454 -8.43 14.21 34.16
CA ALA A 454 -8.29 13.05 33.30
C ALA A 454 -9.56 12.76 32.49
N ALA A 455 -10.72 12.85 33.13
CA ALA A 455 -12.02 12.72 32.48
C ALA A 455 -12.22 13.79 31.39
N ARG A 456 -11.82 15.04 31.64
CA ARG A 456 -11.87 16.12 30.65
C ARG A 456 -10.94 15.87 29.46
N ILE A 457 -9.71 15.41 29.71
CA ILE A 457 -8.71 15.11 28.66
C ILE A 457 -9.19 14.00 27.74
N THR A 458 -9.83 12.97 28.28
CA THR A 458 -10.30 11.81 27.52
C THR A 458 -11.72 11.96 26.96
N GLY A 459 -12.46 13.00 27.39
CA GLY A 459 -13.89 13.13 27.11
C GLY A 459 -14.75 12.05 27.79
N TYR A 460 -14.19 11.29 28.73
CA TYR A 460 -14.89 10.21 29.42
C TYR A 460 -15.98 10.75 30.35
N GLY A 461 -17.23 10.32 30.12
CA GLY A 461 -18.37 10.74 30.92
C GLY A 461 -18.79 12.21 30.76
N ILE A 462 -18.18 12.96 29.87
CA ILE A 462 -18.58 14.31 29.50
C ILE A 462 -19.52 14.21 28.31
N TYR A 463 -20.78 14.57 28.51
CA TYR A 463 -21.72 14.82 27.42
C TYR A 463 -21.15 15.97 26.59
N THR A 464 -20.64 15.70 25.43
CA THR A 464 -20.44 16.70 24.37
C THR A 464 -21.83 17.00 23.84
N PRO A 465 -22.40 18.22 24.06
CA PRO A 465 -23.63 18.57 23.39
C PRO A 465 -23.40 18.38 21.88
N PRO A 466 -24.38 17.89 21.12
CA PRO A 466 -24.28 17.86 19.67
C PRO A 466 -23.87 19.26 19.21
N GLU A 467 -22.92 19.33 18.30
CA GLU A 467 -22.43 20.58 17.71
C GLU A 467 -23.60 21.50 17.45
N ALA A 468 -23.45 22.72 17.90
CA ALA A 468 -24.45 23.75 18.07
C ALA A 468 -25.64 23.60 17.11
N GLY A 469 -26.81 23.47 17.69
CA GLY A 469 -28.05 23.79 17.02
C GLY A 469 -27.94 25.16 16.34
N PRO A 470 -28.85 25.49 15.44
CA PRO A 470 -28.74 26.63 14.53
C PRO A 470 -28.26 27.88 15.27
N SER A 471 -27.20 28.48 14.77
CA SER A 471 -26.60 29.67 15.36
C SER A 471 -27.72 30.74 15.49
N LEU A 472 -27.75 31.48 16.60
CA LEU A 472 -28.67 32.59 16.80
C LEU A 472 -28.69 33.56 15.59
N ALA A 473 -27.68 33.60 14.78
CA ALA A 473 -27.62 34.28 13.50
C ALA A 473 -28.76 33.92 12.53
N VAL A 474 -29.29 32.71 12.61
CA VAL A 474 -30.48 32.31 11.80
C VAL A 474 -31.74 33.01 12.30
N TYR A 475 -31.83 33.31 13.60
CA TYR A 475 -32.92 34.07 14.18
C TYR A 475 -32.77 35.58 13.86
N ASP A 476 -31.57 36.13 13.89
CA ASP A 476 -31.30 37.52 13.53
C ASP A 476 -31.63 37.78 12.06
N ASP A 477 -31.35 36.85 11.16
CA ASP A 477 -31.74 36.94 9.73
C ASP A 477 -33.26 36.86 9.50
N MET A 478 -34.02 36.18 10.34
CA MET A 478 -35.48 36.17 10.30
C MET A 478 -36.08 37.53 10.74
N PHE A 479 -35.56 38.10 11.83
CA PHE A 479 -36.03 39.40 12.32
C PHE A 479 -35.64 40.58 11.40
N LEU A 480 -34.52 40.51 10.70
CA LEU A 480 -34.12 41.54 9.75
C LEU A 480 -34.91 41.51 8.43
N LYS A 481 -35.57 40.40 8.09
CA LYS A 481 -36.41 40.25 6.90
C LYS A 481 -37.87 40.71 7.11
N GLU A 482 -38.35 40.79 8.34
CA GLU A 482 -39.72 41.27 8.64
C GLU A 482 -39.82 42.78 8.93
N GLY A 483 -38.70 43.51 8.97
CA GLY A 483 -38.62 44.94 9.29
C GLY A 483 -38.68 45.90 8.09
N GLY A 484 -39.14 45.49 6.94
CA GLY A 484 -39.15 46.34 5.72
C GLY A 484 -40.45 46.32 4.95
N THR A 485 -41.53 46.94 5.48
CA THR A 485 -42.51 47.71 4.69
C THR A 485 -43.68 48.14 5.58
N VAL A 486 -43.60 49.33 6.16
CA VAL A 486 -44.80 50.16 6.46
C VAL A 486 -44.46 51.54 6.04
N SER A 487 -45.04 51.97 4.96
CA SER A 487 -45.73 53.18 4.50
C SER A 487 -45.47 53.44 3.03
#